data_f915b9e0e2c4c0d5875ffea6b76ae194
#
_entry.id   f915b9e0e2c4c0d5875ffea6b76ae194
#
_cell.length_a   1.000
_cell.length_b   1.000
_cell.length_c   1.000
_cell.angle_alpha   90.00
_cell.angle_beta   90.00
_cell.angle_gamma   90.00
#
_symmetry.space_group_name_H-M   'P 1'
#
loop_
_entity.id
_entity.type
_entity.pdbx_description
1 polymer ?
#
loop_
_entity_poly.entity_id
_entity_poly.type
_entity_poly.pdbx_seq_one_letter_code
_entity_poly.pdbx_strand_id
1 'polypeptide(L)'
;MPSINLITSLQTQQSLSSALTPYPEDALPNMPGTPLTAEEVAFLAPYFHPQYLQSKTLAVLSQQFAEASVLMLEKFLHADLASALETALATKDTSDGLDFASRSTQGAKKIPDMRVGHDVDGWEVIGPSTRQRYLALDPASPAPAVDSPTATIHKLLTEVLPSDAFRSWLGLITSYIPIAHKLEARRFRPGLDYTLARGEDEEARLDVRIGLTPGVKWEEIEGGESLGAWEVSP
;
A
#
# COMPACT_ATOMS: atom_id res chain seq x y z
N MET A 1 -15.35 4.20 3.98
CA MET A 1 -14.53 4.76 2.91
C MET A 1 -13.64 3.66 2.42
N PRO A 2 -13.50 3.43 1.13
CA PRO A 2 -12.53 2.46 0.64
C PRO A 2 -11.13 2.99 0.89
N SER A 3 -10.31 2.19 1.52
CA SER A 3 -8.89 2.45 1.67
C SER A 3 -8.13 1.48 0.78
N ILE A 4 -7.14 1.97 0.06
CA ILE A 4 -6.17 1.14 -0.63
C ILE A 4 -4.90 1.19 0.19
N ASN A 5 -4.44 0.02 0.59
CA ASN A 5 -3.17 -0.14 1.28
C ASN A 5 -2.22 -0.87 0.33
N LEU A 6 -1.12 -0.22 -0.01
CA LEU A 6 0.02 -0.89 -0.60
C LEU A 6 0.80 -1.53 0.55
N ILE A 7 0.84 -2.85 0.58
CA ILE A 7 1.49 -3.58 1.65
C ILE A 7 2.71 -4.28 1.07
N THR A 8 3.85 -3.99 1.66
CA THR A 8 5.05 -4.81 1.50
C THR A 8 5.15 -5.66 2.75
N SER A 9 4.86 -6.94 2.63
CA SER A 9 4.91 -7.87 3.74
C SER A 9 5.86 -9.00 3.42
N LEU A 10 6.81 -9.21 4.31
CA LEU A 10 7.71 -10.36 4.28
C LEU A 10 7.11 -11.41 5.18
N GLN A 11 6.47 -12.45 4.62
CA GLN A 11 5.94 -13.46 5.50
C GLN A 11 5.86 -14.87 5.00
N THR A 12 6.16 -15.75 5.92
CA THR A 12 6.00 -17.20 5.84
C THR A 12 4.64 -17.67 6.33
N GLN A 13 4.16 -18.61 5.60
CA GLN A 13 3.24 -19.72 5.86
C GLN A 13 1.73 -19.51 5.80
N GLN A 14 1.23 -20.27 4.86
CA GLN A 14 -0.08 -20.93 4.77
C GLN A 14 -1.31 -20.06 4.56
N SER A 15 -1.36 -19.39 3.44
CA SER A 15 -2.50 -19.47 2.55
C SER A 15 -2.12 -18.94 1.19
N LEU A 16 -2.11 -19.83 0.21
CA LEU A 16 -2.10 -19.54 -1.23
C LEU A 16 -0.96 -18.66 -1.76
N SER A 17 0.15 -19.32 -2.01
CA SER A 17 1.09 -19.09 -3.11
C SER A 17 1.39 -17.65 -3.54
N SER A 18 1.84 -16.78 -2.67
CA SER A 18 2.76 -15.78 -3.16
C SER A 18 4.10 -15.99 -2.45
N ALA A 19 4.93 -16.78 -3.10
CA ALA A 19 6.32 -16.90 -2.73
C ALA A 19 6.92 -15.49 -2.66
N LEU A 20 7.79 -15.25 -1.69
CA LEU A 20 8.61 -14.06 -1.65
C LEU A 20 9.40 -13.99 -2.95
N THR A 21 9.41 -12.84 -3.59
CA THR A 21 10.25 -12.59 -4.76
C THR A 21 11.62 -12.14 -4.27
N PRO A 22 12.69 -12.91 -4.48
CA PRO A 22 14.02 -12.50 -4.10
C PRO A 22 14.49 -11.33 -4.96
N TYR A 23 15.26 -10.42 -4.37
CA TYR A 23 16.01 -9.46 -5.17
C TYR A 23 17.16 -10.18 -5.88
N PRO A 24 17.56 -9.74 -7.09
CA PRO A 24 18.72 -10.29 -7.79
C PRO A 24 19.98 -10.23 -6.92
N GLU A 25 20.79 -11.30 -6.91
CA GLU A 25 22.00 -11.38 -6.08
C GLU A 25 23.07 -10.37 -6.49
N ASP A 26 23.09 -10.00 -7.76
CA ASP A 26 24.00 -9.00 -8.35
C ASP A 26 23.53 -7.56 -8.16
N ALA A 27 22.25 -7.35 -7.84
CA ALA A 27 21.69 -6.05 -7.52
C ALA A 27 21.93 -5.75 -6.03
N LEU A 28 23.14 -5.38 -5.68
CA LEU A 28 23.46 -4.91 -4.34
C LEU A 28 23.01 -3.45 -4.20
N PRO A 29 22.04 -3.15 -3.33
CA PRO A 29 21.71 -1.79 -3.03
C PRO A 29 22.90 -1.12 -2.33
N ASN A 30 22.88 0.19 -2.28
CA ASN A 30 23.88 0.92 -1.51
C ASN A 30 23.97 0.38 -0.07
N MET A 31 25.18 0.28 0.44
CA MET A 31 25.42 -0.14 1.82
C MET A 31 24.61 0.75 2.77
N PRO A 32 24.07 0.23 3.90
CA PRO A 32 23.41 1.04 4.90
C PRO A 32 24.26 2.25 5.28
N GLY A 33 23.64 3.44 5.27
CA GLY A 33 24.34 4.70 5.52
C GLY A 33 24.96 5.38 4.29
N THR A 34 24.97 4.73 3.12
CA THR A 34 25.38 5.40 1.86
C THR A 34 24.22 6.27 1.35
N PRO A 35 24.42 7.56 1.10
CA PRO A 35 23.37 8.43 0.56
C PRO A 35 22.85 7.93 -0.79
N LEU A 36 21.59 8.24 -1.10
CA LEU A 36 21.01 7.98 -2.42
C LEU A 36 21.85 8.69 -3.50
N THR A 37 22.05 8.01 -4.59
CA THR A 37 22.67 8.60 -5.79
C THR A 37 21.71 9.58 -6.46
N ALA A 38 22.23 10.47 -7.31
CA ALA A 38 21.42 11.40 -8.08
C ALA A 38 20.43 10.66 -9.00
N GLU A 39 20.79 9.50 -9.52
CA GLU A 39 19.95 8.65 -10.36
C GLU A 39 18.81 8.03 -9.56
N GLU A 40 19.08 7.50 -8.37
CA GLU A 40 18.05 6.97 -7.46
C GLU A 40 17.06 8.07 -7.04
N VAL A 41 17.56 9.25 -6.70
CA VAL A 41 16.71 10.39 -6.37
C VAL A 41 15.85 10.80 -7.57
N ALA A 42 16.43 10.89 -8.77
CA ALA A 42 15.68 11.25 -9.98
C ALA A 42 14.62 10.18 -10.33
N PHE A 43 14.90 8.90 -10.09
CA PHE A 43 13.94 7.82 -10.30
C PHE A 43 12.76 7.89 -9.32
N LEU A 44 13.02 8.17 -8.04
CA LEU A 44 11.99 8.21 -6.99
C LEU A 44 11.19 9.53 -6.96
N ALA A 45 11.76 10.64 -7.43
CA ALA A 45 11.17 11.98 -7.36
C ALA A 45 9.76 12.10 -7.97
N PRO A 46 9.39 11.43 -9.06
CA PRO A 46 8.03 11.48 -9.60
C PRO A 46 6.98 10.81 -8.68
N TYR A 47 7.41 9.93 -7.78
CA TYR A 47 6.53 9.09 -6.97
C TYR A 47 6.44 9.53 -5.52
N PHE A 48 7.54 10.02 -4.94
CA PHE A 48 7.62 10.35 -3.52
C PHE A 48 7.78 11.85 -3.28
N HIS A 49 7.24 12.30 -2.16
CA HIS A 49 7.33 13.70 -1.79
C HIS A 49 8.81 14.11 -1.62
N PRO A 50 9.26 15.24 -2.20
CA PRO A 50 10.67 15.63 -2.24
C PRO A 50 11.37 15.69 -0.87
N GLN A 51 10.63 15.99 0.21
CA GLN A 51 11.21 16.00 1.55
C GLN A 51 11.82 14.66 1.96
N TYR A 52 11.22 13.53 1.54
CA TYR A 52 11.68 12.18 1.89
C TYR A 52 12.86 11.68 1.05
N LEU A 53 13.33 12.50 0.11
CA LEU A 53 14.53 12.25 -0.69
C LEU A 53 15.72 13.11 -0.24
N GLN A 54 15.51 14.00 0.75
CA GLN A 54 16.57 14.87 1.27
C GLN A 54 17.40 14.15 2.33
N SER A 55 18.72 14.21 2.22
CA SER A 55 19.66 13.55 3.15
C SER A 55 19.43 13.94 4.62
N LYS A 56 19.05 15.20 4.89
CA LYS A 56 18.73 15.64 6.27
C LYS A 56 17.52 14.93 6.83
N THR A 57 16.46 14.82 6.03
CA THR A 57 15.23 14.13 6.44
C THR A 57 15.49 12.66 6.66
N LEU A 58 16.22 12.02 5.73
CA LEU A 58 16.59 10.60 5.84
C LEU A 58 17.39 10.30 7.11
N ALA A 59 18.32 11.17 7.49
CA ALA A 59 19.07 11.02 8.75
C ALA A 59 18.16 11.10 9.99
N VAL A 60 17.19 12.02 10.00
CA VAL A 60 16.21 12.13 11.10
C VAL A 60 15.31 10.89 11.16
N LEU A 61 14.81 10.43 10.01
CA LEU A 61 13.97 9.22 9.94
C LEU A 61 14.74 7.98 10.41
N SER A 62 16.02 7.86 10.04
CA SER A 62 16.88 6.76 10.48
C SER A 62 17.03 6.74 12.00
N GLN A 63 17.25 7.91 12.61
CA GLN A 63 17.31 8.01 14.06
C GLN A 63 15.97 7.63 14.71
N GLN A 64 14.87 8.17 14.22
CA GLN A 64 13.53 7.87 14.74
C GLN A 64 13.19 6.37 14.62
N PHE A 65 13.56 5.75 13.49
CA PHE A 65 13.34 4.32 13.32
C PHE A 65 14.19 3.50 14.29
N ALA A 66 15.45 3.87 14.50
CA ALA A 66 16.32 3.19 15.45
C ALA A 66 15.79 3.25 16.89
N GLU A 67 15.09 4.33 17.25
CA GLU A 67 14.53 4.52 18.59
C GLU A 67 13.18 3.82 18.77
N ALA A 68 12.30 3.88 17.77
CA ALA A 68 10.91 3.46 17.89
C ALA A 68 10.56 2.18 17.09
N SER A 69 11.41 1.74 16.17
CA SER A 69 11.17 0.64 15.21
C SER A 69 9.92 0.82 14.34
N VAL A 70 9.34 2.02 14.33
CA VAL A 70 8.17 2.38 13.53
C VAL A 70 8.29 3.82 13.05
N LEU A 71 7.81 4.09 11.84
CA LEU A 71 7.72 5.43 11.27
C LEU A 71 6.31 5.66 10.72
N MET A 72 5.79 6.86 10.94
CA MET A 72 4.60 7.37 10.25
C MET A 72 5.01 8.53 9.35
N LEU A 73 4.82 8.37 8.06
CA LEU A 73 5.20 9.37 7.05
C LEU A 73 3.93 9.98 6.45
N GLU A 74 3.70 11.26 6.72
CA GLU A 74 2.57 11.99 6.15
C GLU A 74 2.88 12.42 4.72
N LYS A 75 1.87 12.35 3.85
CA LYS A 75 1.98 12.80 2.45
C LYS A 75 3.21 12.19 1.75
N PHE A 76 3.40 10.90 1.92
CA PHE A 76 4.58 10.20 1.40
C PHE A 76 4.68 10.23 -0.12
N LEU A 77 3.56 10.09 -0.84
CA LEU A 77 3.54 10.18 -2.28
C LEU A 77 3.70 11.63 -2.76
N HIS A 78 4.22 11.79 -3.98
CA HIS A 78 4.25 13.08 -4.65
C HIS A 78 2.83 13.66 -4.76
N ALA A 79 2.68 14.94 -4.53
CA ALA A 79 1.37 15.58 -4.41
C ALA A 79 0.49 15.38 -5.64
N ASP A 80 1.04 15.51 -6.84
CA ASP A 80 0.31 15.33 -8.10
C ASP A 80 -0.16 13.89 -8.28
N LEU A 81 0.71 12.92 -7.95
CA LEU A 81 0.38 11.50 -7.99
C LEU A 81 -0.72 11.15 -6.98
N ALA A 82 -0.59 11.63 -5.75
CA ALA A 82 -1.59 11.41 -4.70
C ALA A 82 -2.95 11.98 -5.11
N SER A 83 -3.00 13.23 -5.56
CA SER A 83 -4.22 13.89 -6.00
C SER A 83 -4.88 13.19 -7.20
N ALA A 84 -4.09 12.76 -8.17
CA ALA A 84 -4.58 12.01 -9.33
C ALA A 84 -5.20 10.67 -8.91
N LEU A 85 -4.52 9.92 -8.04
CA LEU A 85 -5.02 8.65 -7.52
C LEU A 85 -6.28 8.85 -6.67
N GLU A 86 -6.30 9.80 -5.75
CA GLU A 86 -7.47 10.11 -4.91
C GLU A 86 -8.70 10.43 -5.76
N THR A 87 -8.54 11.30 -6.76
CA THR A 87 -9.63 11.69 -7.66
C THR A 87 -10.14 10.49 -8.48
N ALA A 88 -9.23 9.70 -9.04
CA ALA A 88 -9.59 8.56 -9.86
C ALA A 88 -10.25 7.44 -9.03
N LEU A 89 -9.77 7.19 -7.81
CA LEU A 89 -10.36 6.23 -6.90
C LEU A 89 -11.74 6.67 -6.39
N ALA A 90 -11.92 7.96 -6.07
CA ALA A 90 -13.22 8.50 -5.70
C ALA A 90 -14.23 8.36 -6.84
N THR A 91 -13.81 8.62 -8.08
CA THR A 91 -14.63 8.42 -9.27
C THR A 91 -15.02 6.95 -9.43
N LYS A 92 -14.06 6.04 -9.25
CA LYS A 92 -14.31 4.59 -9.29
C LYS A 92 -15.30 4.15 -8.22
N ASP A 93 -15.16 4.65 -7.00
CA ASP A 93 -16.08 4.34 -5.90
C ASP A 93 -17.51 4.82 -6.20
N THR A 94 -17.64 6.00 -6.77
CA THR A 94 -18.95 6.52 -7.22
C THR A 94 -19.55 5.63 -8.30
N SER A 95 -18.76 5.22 -9.29
CA SER A 95 -19.22 4.33 -10.38
C SER A 95 -19.64 2.95 -9.87
N ASP A 96 -18.99 2.47 -8.81
CA ASP A 96 -19.29 1.19 -8.15
C ASP A 96 -20.45 1.30 -7.15
N GLY A 97 -21.00 2.50 -6.91
CA GLY A 97 -22.07 2.76 -5.94
C GLY A 97 -21.61 2.63 -4.49
N LEU A 98 -20.33 2.88 -4.22
CA LEU A 98 -19.71 2.75 -2.90
C LEU A 98 -19.57 4.08 -2.16
N ASP A 99 -19.87 5.20 -2.81
CA ASP A 99 -19.88 6.53 -2.21
C ASP A 99 -21.02 6.68 -1.18
N PHE A 100 -20.89 7.64 -0.29
CA PHE A 100 -21.87 7.86 0.79
C PHE A 100 -23.26 8.18 0.25
N ALA A 101 -23.37 9.00 -0.79
CA ALA A 101 -24.64 9.38 -1.40
C ALA A 101 -25.36 8.18 -2.00
N SER A 102 -24.66 7.34 -2.76
CA SER A 102 -25.20 6.12 -3.37
C SER A 102 -25.67 5.11 -2.31
N ARG A 103 -25.00 5.05 -1.16
CA ARG A 103 -25.36 4.13 -0.08
C ARG A 103 -26.54 4.60 0.77
N SER A 104 -26.79 5.90 0.82
CA SER A 104 -27.90 6.48 1.57
C SER A 104 -29.22 6.44 0.81
N THR A 105 -29.20 6.35 -0.50
CA THR A 105 -30.40 6.23 -1.34
C THR A 105 -30.91 4.78 -1.37
N GLN A 106 -32.16 4.57 -0.99
CA GLN A 106 -32.82 3.23 -1.04
C GLN A 106 -33.26 2.85 -2.46
N GLY A 107 -32.40 3.01 -3.44
CA GLY A 107 -32.62 2.53 -4.81
C GLY A 107 -32.05 1.14 -5.05
N ALA A 108 -32.36 0.52 -6.20
CA ALA A 108 -31.78 -0.75 -6.61
C ALA A 108 -30.26 -0.61 -6.70
N LYS A 109 -29.56 -0.99 -5.63
CA LYS A 109 -28.10 -0.92 -5.56
C LYS A 109 -27.51 -2.00 -6.45
N LYS A 110 -26.55 -1.62 -7.28
CA LYS A 110 -25.69 -2.58 -7.95
C LYS A 110 -25.01 -3.40 -6.84
N ILE A 111 -25.27 -4.70 -6.79
CA ILE A 111 -24.60 -5.59 -5.85
C ILE A 111 -23.20 -5.85 -6.41
N PRO A 112 -22.13 -5.45 -5.69
CA PRO A 112 -20.77 -5.71 -6.14
C PRO A 112 -20.52 -7.22 -6.27
N ASP A 113 -19.66 -7.61 -7.20
CA ASP A 113 -19.24 -9.00 -7.31
C ASP A 113 -18.45 -9.41 -6.06
N MET A 114 -18.87 -10.51 -5.45
CA MET A 114 -18.26 -11.05 -4.23
C MET A 114 -17.74 -12.49 -4.42
N ARG A 115 -17.75 -13.00 -5.65
CA ARG A 115 -17.27 -14.34 -5.97
C ARG A 115 -15.75 -14.39 -5.85
N VAL A 116 -15.25 -15.19 -4.94
CA VAL A 116 -13.81 -15.39 -4.73
C VAL A 116 -13.13 -15.86 -6.02
N GLY A 117 -11.97 -15.29 -6.34
CA GLY A 117 -11.22 -15.56 -7.56
C GLY A 117 -11.77 -14.87 -8.81
N HIS A 118 -12.85 -14.08 -8.68
CA HIS A 118 -13.40 -13.34 -9.82
C HIS A 118 -12.69 -12.01 -10.00
N ASP A 119 -12.37 -11.69 -11.26
CA ASP A 119 -11.77 -10.40 -11.62
C ASP A 119 -12.83 -9.31 -11.67
N VAL A 120 -12.54 -8.17 -11.07
CA VAL A 120 -13.33 -6.95 -11.09
C VAL A 120 -12.44 -5.79 -11.52
N ASP A 121 -12.41 -5.50 -12.80
CA ASP A 121 -11.60 -4.43 -13.39
C ASP A 121 -10.09 -4.55 -13.06
N GLY A 122 -9.55 -5.76 -13.17
CA GLY A 122 -8.16 -6.07 -12.86
C GLY A 122 -7.86 -6.35 -11.38
N TRP A 123 -8.89 -6.31 -10.53
CA TRP A 123 -8.79 -6.66 -9.12
C TRP A 123 -9.43 -8.02 -8.85
N GLU A 124 -8.74 -8.91 -8.18
CA GLU A 124 -9.26 -10.21 -7.79
C GLU A 124 -9.98 -10.14 -6.44
N VAL A 125 -11.15 -10.79 -6.33
CA VAL A 125 -11.85 -10.95 -5.06
C VAL A 125 -11.18 -12.03 -4.22
N ILE A 126 -10.58 -11.64 -3.11
CA ILE A 126 -9.90 -12.55 -2.19
C ILE A 126 -10.86 -13.06 -1.10
N GLY A 127 -10.75 -14.35 -0.77
CA GLY A 127 -11.51 -15.02 0.27
C GLY A 127 -10.71 -16.11 0.99
N PRO A 128 -11.34 -17.01 1.72
CA PRO A 128 -12.79 -17.22 1.86
C PRO A 128 -13.45 -16.17 2.77
N SER A 129 -14.74 -15.91 2.53
CA SER A 129 -15.52 -14.92 3.29
C SER A 129 -15.71 -15.24 4.78
N THR A 130 -15.29 -16.42 5.23
CA THR A 130 -15.24 -16.79 6.66
C THR A 130 -14.02 -16.22 7.38
N ARG A 131 -13.02 -15.74 6.65
CA ARG A 131 -11.76 -15.23 7.21
C ARG A 131 -11.41 -13.84 6.73
N GLN A 132 -11.67 -13.55 5.47
CA GLN A 132 -11.33 -12.28 4.83
C GLN A 132 -12.12 -12.10 3.55
N ARG A 133 -12.33 -10.86 3.16
CA ARG A 133 -12.82 -10.48 1.85
C ARG A 133 -12.32 -9.09 1.52
N TYR A 134 -11.64 -8.95 0.40
CA TYR A 134 -11.17 -7.68 -0.16
C TYR A 134 -10.82 -7.88 -1.63
N LEU A 135 -10.57 -6.80 -2.32
CA LEU A 135 -10.03 -6.83 -3.68
C LEU A 135 -8.51 -6.70 -3.62
N ALA A 136 -7.80 -7.60 -4.30
CA ALA A 136 -6.34 -7.54 -4.43
C ALA A 136 -5.94 -7.26 -5.87
N LEU A 137 -4.88 -6.49 -6.03
CA LEU A 137 -4.13 -6.36 -7.27
C LEU A 137 -2.75 -6.95 -7.03
N ASP A 138 -2.47 -8.05 -7.73
CA ASP A 138 -1.18 -8.74 -7.69
C ASP A 138 -0.27 -8.17 -8.80
N PRO A 139 1.02 -7.92 -8.53
CA PRO A 139 1.98 -7.56 -9.56
C PRO A 139 2.06 -8.53 -10.74
N ALA A 140 1.78 -9.81 -10.49
CA ALA A 140 1.76 -10.85 -11.54
C ALA A 140 0.51 -10.80 -12.43
N SER A 141 -0.50 -10.00 -12.05
CA SER A 141 -1.71 -9.84 -12.87
C SER A 141 -1.39 -9.16 -14.20
N PRO A 142 -2.14 -9.44 -15.27
CA PRO A 142 -1.99 -8.71 -16.53
C PRO A 142 -2.06 -7.20 -16.33
N ALA A 143 -1.23 -6.46 -17.06
CA ALA A 143 -1.21 -5.01 -16.97
C ALA A 143 -2.60 -4.44 -17.27
N PRO A 144 -3.15 -3.60 -16.37
CA PRO A 144 -4.46 -2.98 -16.59
C PRO A 144 -4.45 -2.02 -17.78
N ALA A 145 -5.65 -1.62 -18.21
CA ALA A 145 -5.78 -0.63 -19.30
C ALA A 145 -4.95 0.64 -18.99
N VAL A 146 -4.23 1.10 -20.00
CA VAL A 146 -3.42 2.33 -19.93
C VAL A 146 -4.32 3.49 -19.47
N ASP A 147 -3.75 4.39 -18.66
CA ASP A 147 -4.42 5.57 -18.08
C ASP A 147 -5.51 5.29 -17.03
N SER A 148 -5.58 4.07 -16.51
CA SER A 148 -6.44 3.78 -15.37
C SER A 148 -5.71 3.98 -14.03
N PRO A 149 -6.42 4.31 -12.92
CA PRO A 149 -5.81 4.36 -11.60
C PRO A 149 -5.21 3.01 -11.20
N THR A 150 -5.80 1.90 -11.65
CA THR A 150 -5.28 0.55 -11.48
C THR A 150 -3.93 0.38 -12.16
N ALA A 151 -3.73 0.95 -13.37
CA ALA A 151 -2.44 0.91 -14.07
C ALA A 151 -1.35 1.68 -13.31
N THR A 152 -1.68 2.83 -12.75
CA THR A 152 -0.74 3.59 -11.92
C THR A 152 -0.33 2.81 -10.66
N ILE A 153 -1.30 2.19 -9.98
CA ILE A 153 -1.02 1.34 -8.81
C ILE A 153 -0.21 0.11 -9.22
N HIS A 154 -0.56 -0.53 -10.33
CA HIS A 154 0.20 -1.67 -10.86
C HIS A 154 1.66 -1.29 -11.16
N LYS A 155 1.89 -0.11 -11.76
CA LYS A 155 3.23 0.42 -12.00
C LYS A 155 4.02 0.63 -10.70
N LEU A 156 3.38 1.15 -9.65
CA LEU A 156 4.02 1.26 -8.34
C LEU A 156 4.45 -0.10 -7.81
N LEU A 157 3.62 -1.14 -7.97
CA LEU A 157 3.90 -2.50 -7.50
C LEU A 157 4.98 -3.21 -8.33
N THR A 158 5.05 -2.95 -9.64
CA THR A 158 5.94 -3.71 -10.54
C THR A 158 7.26 -3.03 -10.83
N GLU A 159 7.31 -1.69 -10.77
CA GLU A 159 8.50 -0.94 -11.18
C GLU A 159 9.13 -0.14 -10.02
N VAL A 160 8.32 0.49 -9.16
CA VAL A 160 8.84 1.47 -8.19
C VAL A 160 9.21 0.81 -6.86
N LEU A 161 8.26 0.10 -6.24
CA LEU A 161 8.49 -0.50 -4.93
C LEU A 161 9.49 -1.68 -4.96
N PRO A 162 9.61 -2.50 -6.02
CA PRO A 162 10.64 -3.52 -6.09
C PRO A 162 11.99 -2.98 -6.56
N SER A 163 12.12 -1.69 -6.91
CA SER A 163 13.36 -1.13 -7.45
C SER A 163 14.49 -1.07 -6.42
N ASP A 164 15.73 -1.14 -6.90
CA ASP A 164 16.92 -0.96 -6.07
C ASP A 164 16.96 0.44 -5.43
N ALA A 165 16.44 1.46 -6.11
CA ALA A 165 16.34 2.81 -5.57
C ALA A 165 15.45 2.86 -4.32
N PHE A 166 14.29 2.19 -4.34
CA PHE A 166 13.43 2.11 -3.16
C PHE A 166 14.02 1.22 -2.07
N ARG A 167 14.68 0.14 -2.45
CA ARG A 167 15.41 -0.74 -1.55
C ARG A 167 16.56 0.00 -0.84
N SER A 168 17.34 0.82 -1.56
CA SER A 168 18.37 1.71 -0.99
C SER A 168 17.75 2.73 -0.03
N TRP A 169 16.62 3.34 -0.40
CA TRP A 169 15.88 4.26 0.45
C TRP A 169 15.44 3.60 1.77
N LEU A 170 14.87 2.38 1.72
CA LEU A 170 14.54 1.61 2.92
C LEU A 170 15.77 1.30 3.76
N GLY A 171 16.88 0.89 3.14
CA GLY A 171 18.13 0.61 3.82
C GLY A 171 18.69 1.82 4.57
N LEU A 172 18.52 3.02 4.01
CA LEU A 172 18.96 4.27 4.67
C LEU A 172 18.16 4.58 5.93
N ILE A 173 16.85 4.41 5.90
CA ILE A 173 15.99 4.80 7.04
C ILE A 173 15.89 3.71 8.11
N THR A 174 16.03 2.43 7.73
CA THR A 174 15.85 1.30 8.66
C THR A 174 17.14 0.63 9.07
N SER A 175 18.23 0.85 8.34
CA SER A 175 19.49 0.08 8.41
C SER A 175 19.33 -1.41 8.07
N TYR A 176 18.17 -1.83 7.55
CA TYR A 176 17.93 -3.17 7.06
C TYR A 176 17.88 -3.18 5.53
N ILE A 177 18.57 -4.14 4.92
CA ILE A 177 18.51 -4.35 3.47
C ILE A 177 17.57 -5.52 3.20
N PRO A 178 16.39 -5.29 2.60
CA PRO A 178 15.50 -6.38 2.22
C PRO A 178 16.17 -7.31 1.21
N ILE A 179 16.07 -8.62 1.44
CA ILE A 179 16.60 -9.66 0.53
C ILE A 179 15.53 -10.22 -0.40
N ALA A 180 14.27 -10.04 -0.02
CA ALA A 180 13.12 -10.43 -0.81
C ALA A 180 11.93 -9.52 -0.47
N HIS A 181 10.92 -9.53 -1.34
CA HIS A 181 9.72 -8.72 -1.16
C HIS A 181 8.46 -9.49 -1.54
N LYS A 182 7.34 -9.04 -1.00
CA LYS A 182 6.00 -9.39 -1.44
C LYS A 182 5.19 -8.11 -1.53
N LEU A 183 4.60 -7.87 -2.67
CA LEU A 183 3.86 -6.65 -2.98
C LEU A 183 2.43 -7.00 -3.36
N GLU A 184 1.47 -6.26 -2.87
CA GLU A 184 0.08 -6.31 -3.29
C GLU A 184 -0.60 -4.97 -3.00
N ALA A 185 -1.59 -4.60 -3.79
CA ALA A 185 -2.52 -3.55 -3.41
C ALA A 185 -3.82 -4.18 -2.94
N ARG A 186 -4.37 -3.66 -1.84
CA ARG A 186 -5.65 -4.08 -1.29
C ARG A 186 -6.65 -2.95 -1.35
N ARG A 187 -7.82 -3.21 -1.88
CA ARG A 187 -8.96 -2.28 -1.87
C ARG A 187 -10.08 -2.87 -1.02
N PHE A 188 -10.51 -2.10 -0.05
CA PHE A 188 -11.59 -2.47 0.85
C PHE A 188 -12.85 -1.69 0.49
N ARG A 189 -13.90 -2.39 0.09
CA ARG A 189 -15.22 -1.80 -0.20
C ARG A 189 -15.99 -1.64 1.10
N PRO A 190 -16.43 -0.42 1.46
CA PRO A 190 -17.07 -0.14 2.74
C PRO A 190 -18.29 -1.02 3.01
N GLY A 191 -18.31 -1.62 4.20
CA GLY A 191 -19.41 -2.50 4.62
C GLY A 191 -19.46 -3.86 3.93
N LEU A 192 -18.52 -4.14 3.01
CA LEU A 192 -18.44 -5.41 2.31
C LEU A 192 -17.17 -6.19 2.64
N ASP A 193 -16.04 -5.49 2.74
CA ASP A 193 -14.73 -6.11 2.80
C ASP A 193 -14.11 -5.98 4.19
N TYR A 194 -13.32 -6.98 4.57
CA TYR A 194 -12.68 -7.08 5.88
C TYR A 194 -11.52 -8.06 5.84
N THR A 195 -10.63 -7.94 6.80
CA THR A 195 -9.65 -8.95 7.17
C THR A 195 -9.75 -9.21 8.66
N LEU A 196 -9.57 -10.46 9.08
CA LEU A 196 -9.41 -10.78 10.48
C LEU A 196 -7.94 -10.60 10.88
N ALA A 197 -7.73 -10.07 12.08
CA ALA A 197 -6.41 -10.05 12.67
C ALA A 197 -5.89 -11.49 12.81
N ARG A 198 -4.61 -11.70 12.49
CA ARG A 198 -3.92 -12.97 12.70
C ARG A 198 -2.69 -12.70 13.53
N GLY A 199 -2.39 -13.61 14.46
CA GLY A 199 -1.07 -13.67 15.06
C GLY A 199 -0.04 -13.91 13.96
N GLU A 200 1.07 -13.22 14.05
CA GLU A 200 2.16 -13.34 13.09
C GLU A 200 3.29 -14.10 13.75
N ASP A 201 3.96 -14.96 12.97
CA ASP A 201 5.13 -15.68 13.44
C ASP A 201 6.32 -14.71 13.61
N GLU A 202 7.22 -15.00 14.51
CA GLU A 202 8.32 -14.15 14.98
C GLU A 202 9.47 -13.92 13.95
N GLU A 203 9.21 -13.96 12.66
CA GLU A 203 10.25 -13.70 11.67
C GLU A 203 10.51 -12.22 11.50
N ALA A 204 11.79 -11.84 11.40
CA ALA A 204 12.21 -10.48 11.16
C ALA A 204 11.71 -10.00 9.79
N ARG A 205 10.76 -9.04 9.80
CA ARG A 205 10.20 -8.45 8.59
C ARG A 205 10.04 -6.95 8.75
N LEU A 206 10.03 -6.27 7.62
CA LEU A 206 9.72 -4.86 7.51
C LEU A 206 8.40 -4.70 6.77
N ASP A 207 7.37 -4.21 7.43
CA ASP A 207 6.09 -3.89 6.83
C ASP A 207 6.06 -2.43 6.37
N VAL A 208 5.78 -2.20 5.10
CA VAL A 208 5.56 -0.87 4.55
C VAL A 208 4.11 -0.77 4.08
N ARG A 209 3.37 0.23 4.58
CA ARG A 209 1.97 0.45 4.23
C ARG A 209 1.80 1.85 3.67
N ILE A 210 1.32 1.96 2.44
CA ILE A 210 0.98 3.24 1.81
C ILE A 210 -0.54 3.32 1.73
N GLY A 211 -1.13 4.18 2.59
CA GLY A 211 -2.57 4.39 2.63
C GLY A 211 -3.01 5.39 1.54
N LEU A 212 -3.96 4.99 0.72
CA LEU A 212 -4.64 5.83 -0.27
C LEU A 212 -6.13 5.85 0.10
N THR A 213 -6.54 6.84 0.87
CA THR A 213 -7.96 6.99 1.24
C THR A 213 -8.49 8.28 0.65
N PRO A 214 -9.36 8.21 -0.39
CA PRO A 214 -9.91 9.42 -0.97
C PRO A 214 -10.75 10.20 0.05
N GLY A 215 -10.45 11.47 0.23
CA GLY A 215 -11.40 12.50 0.59
C GLY A 215 -11.96 12.52 2.01
N VAL A 216 -11.33 11.91 3.00
CA VAL A 216 -11.64 12.23 4.40
C VAL A 216 -10.35 12.57 5.11
N LYS A 217 -10.23 13.84 5.44
CA LYS A 217 -9.46 14.19 6.61
C LYS A 217 -10.00 13.34 7.76
N TRP A 218 -9.13 12.71 8.50
CA TRP A 218 -9.40 12.19 9.83
C TRP A 218 -9.64 13.39 10.74
N GLU A 219 -10.70 14.18 10.45
CA GLU A 219 -11.19 15.18 11.37
C GLU A 219 -11.83 14.39 12.50
N GLU A 220 -11.33 14.64 13.68
CA GLU A 220 -11.88 14.16 14.92
C GLU A 220 -13.41 14.33 14.84
N ILE A 221 -14.12 13.22 14.72
CA ILE A 221 -15.55 13.22 14.95
C ILE A 221 -15.66 13.51 16.43
N GLU A 222 -16.11 14.72 16.78
CA GLU A 222 -16.51 15.05 18.14
C GLU A 222 -17.48 13.98 18.62
N GLY A 223 -16.99 13.04 19.41
CA GLY A 223 -17.80 11.91 19.90
C GLY A 223 -17.05 10.60 20.12
N GLY A 224 -15.77 10.53 19.87
CA GLY A 224 -14.90 9.50 20.45
C GLY A 224 -15.00 8.08 19.87
N GLU A 225 -15.60 7.85 18.71
CA GLU A 225 -15.48 6.56 18.02
C GLU A 225 -14.57 6.69 16.80
N SER A 226 -13.28 6.32 16.97
CA SER A 226 -12.35 6.22 15.85
C SER A 226 -12.71 5.01 14.99
N LEU A 227 -13.30 5.27 13.83
CA LEU A 227 -13.46 4.25 12.79
C LEU A 227 -12.08 3.94 12.18
N GLY A 228 -11.39 2.94 12.73
CA GLY A 228 -10.19 2.37 12.11
C GLY A 228 -8.86 2.64 12.80
N ALA A 229 -8.83 2.89 14.10
CA ALA A 229 -7.59 2.79 14.86
C ALA A 229 -7.18 1.33 14.98
N TRP A 230 -5.98 1.00 14.52
CA TRP A 230 -5.33 -0.28 14.84
C TRP A 230 -4.72 -0.12 16.23
N GLU A 231 -5.32 -0.74 17.20
CA GLU A 231 -4.70 -0.92 18.50
C GLU A 231 -3.68 -2.05 18.37
N VAL A 232 -2.40 -1.72 18.44
CA VAL A 232 -1.35 -2.71 18.64
C VAL A 232 -1.27 -2.90 20.15
N SER A 233 -1.84 -3.99 20.63
CA SER A 233 -1.63 -4.39 22.02
C SER A 233 -0.24 -5.02 22.16
N PRO A 234 0.46 -4.75 23.28
CA PRO A 234 1.81 -5.25 23.54
C PRO A 234 1.86 -6.75 23.70
#